data_78eff36841b75f61fd843a6d23520041
#
_entry.id   78eff36841b75f61fd843a6d23520041
#
_cell.length_a   1.000
_cell.length_b   1.000
_cell.length_c   1.000
_cell.angle_alpha   90.00
_cell.angle_beta   90.00
_cell.angle_gamma   90.00
#
_symmetry.space_group_name_H-M   'P 1'
#
loop_
_entity.id
_entity.type
_entity.pdbx_description
1 polymer ?
#
loop_
_entity_poly.entity_id
_entity_poly.type
_entity_poly.pdbx_seq_one_letter_code
_entity_poly.pdbx_strand_id
1 'polypeptide(L)'
;VQGQASHFQAALEQQRAEALMESYTAQRRLTHEFTNHIAALDALLRQGDLTGAQEYLSSVSKVVAAGTTILDTHNPLLDSLLSRKYEEAAQQGVELYFDLCDLKDLPFCGTDLVIVISNLLDNAIRAAAQANPPEVYLRARRNEEEYLISVRNRVQKDLELVDGELPRSTKAEPGHGMGLV
;
A
#
# COMPACT_ATOMS: atom_id res chain seq x y z
N VAL A 1 8.92 -4.45 -46.97
CA VAL A 1 8.02 -4.80 -45.84
C VAL A 1 8.81 -5.18 -44.59
N GLN A 2 9.93 -5.93 -44.69
CA GLN A 2 10.76 -6.31 -43.53
C GLN A 2 11.48 -5.12 -42.83
N GLY A 3 11.86 -4.07 -43.54
CA GLY A 3 12.51 -2.90 -42.95
C GLY A 3 11.61 -2.03 -42.06
N GLN A 4 10.33 -1.95 -42.35
CA GLN A 4 9.37 -1.17 -41.56
C GLN A 4 9.03 -1.84 -40.21
N ALA A 5 8.98 -3.17 -40.16
CA ALA A 5 8.76 -3.92 -38.94
C ALA A 5 9.93 -3.78 -37.94
N SER A 6 11.16 -3.80 -38.44
CA SER A 6 12.35 -3.64 -37.60
C SER A 6 12.47 -2.22 -37.02
N HIS A 7 12.13 -1.18 -37.78
CA HIS A 7 12.11 0.19 -37.29
C HIS A 7 11.03 0.42 -36.24
N PHE A 8 9.85 -0.22 -36.39
CA PHE A 8 8.76 -0.13 -35.39
C PHE A 8 9.15 -0.83 -34.08
N GLN A 9 9.77 -2.01 -34.16
CA GLN A 9 10.27 -2.71 -32.98
C GLN A 9 11.34 -1.91 -32.24
N ALA A 10 12.30 -1.35 -32.95
CA ALA A 10 13.35 -0.51 -32.34
C ALA A 10 12.77 0.74 -31.65
N ALA A 11 11.79 1.41 -32.28
CA ALA A 11 11.10 2.55 -31.68
C ALA A 11 10.33 2.17 -30.40
N LEU A 12 9.67 1.01 -30.39
CA LEU A 12 8.94 0.50 -29.22
C LEU A 12 9.89 0.13 -28.07
N GLU A 13 11.04 -0.49 -28.38
CA GLU A 13 12.06 -0.81 -27.38
C GLU A 13 12.69 0.45 -26.78
N GLN A 14 12.95 1.44 -27.60
CA GLN A 14 13.45 2.74 -27.15
C GLN A 14 12.43 3.43 -26.21
N GLN A 15 11.16 3.47 -26.59
CA GLN A 15 10.11 4.07 -25.77
C GLN A 15 9.95 3.34 -24.42
N ARG A 16 10.07 2.01 -24.42
CA ARG A 16 10.06 1.22 -23.17
C ARG A 16 11.27 1.52 -22.30
N ALA A 17 12.45 1.64 -22.89
CA ALA A 17 13.68 1.98 -22.17
C ALA A 17 13.62 3.39 -21.56
N GLU A 18 13.09 4.36 -22.28
CA GLU A 18 12.88 5.73 -21.80
C GLU A 18 11.88 5.75 -20.61
N ALA A 19 10.74 5.09 -20.74
CA ALA A 19 9.74 5.00 -19.66
C ALA A 19 10.32 4.29 -18.41
N LEU A 20 11.14 3.26 -18.59
CA LEU A 20 11.81 2.57 -17.49
C LEU A 20 12.83 3.48 -16.79
N MET A 21 13.60 4.25 -17.55
CA MET A 21 14.57 5.23 -17.01
C MET A 21 13.87 6.37 -16.27
N GLU A 22 12.76 6.88 -16.78
CA GLU A 22 11.94 7.88 -16.08
C GLU A 22 11.40 7.33 -14.75
N SER A 23 10.85 6.11 -14.77
CA SER A 23 10.36 5.43 -13.56
C SER A 23 11.48 5.22 -12.53
N TYR A 24 12.65 4.75 -12.98
CA TYR A 24 13.81 4.55 -12.11
C TYR A 24 14.32 5.87 -11.51
N THR A 25 14.35 6.92 -12.31
CA THR A 25 14.78 8.26 -11.86
C THR A 25 13.81 8.84 -10.85
N ALA A 26 12.49 8.69 -11.09
CA ALA A 26 11.46 9.11 -10.15
C ALA A 26 11.54 8.33 -8.82
N GLN A 27 11.74 7.01 -8.88
CA GLN A 27 11.93 6.19 -7.69
C GLN A 27 13.16 6.59 -6.89
N ARG A 28 14.30 6.83 -7.57
CA ARG A 28 15.52 7.28 -6.92
C ARG A 28 15.36 8.64 -6.23
N ARG A 29 14.63 9.56 -6.89
CA ARG A 29 14.32 10.87 -6.33
C ARG A 29 13.49 10.75 -5.07
N LEU A 30 12.42 9.95 -5.09
CA LEU A 30 11.58 9.68 -3.93
C LEU A 30 12.37 9.07 -2.76
N THR A 31 13.24 8.10 -3.05
CA THR A 31 14.11 7.48 -2.04
C THR A 31 15.05 8.52 -1.43
N HIS A 32 15.61 9.41 -2.24
CA HIS A 32 16.51 10.46 -1.76
C HIS A 32 15.77 11.48 -0.90
N GLU A 33 14.59 11.93 -1.32
CA GLU A 33 13.72 12.84 -0.54
C GLU A 33 13.33 12.22 0.80
N PHE A 34 12.93 10.94 0.80
CA PHE A 34 12.61 10.22 2.02
C PHE A 34 13.80 10.10 2.97
N THR A 35 14.98 9.77 2.45
CA THR A 35 16.21 9.69 3.24
C THR A 35 16.55 11.04 3.88
N ASN A 36 16.35 12.13 3.16
CA ASN A 36 16.57 13.49 3.68
C ASN A 36 15.59 13.83 4.82
N HIS A 37 14.32 13.43 4.71
CA HIS A 37 13.34 13.63 5.77
C HIS A 37 13.71 12.83 7.03
N ILE A 38 14.12 11.58 6.88
CA ILE A 38 14.59 10.76 8.01
C ILE A 38 15.84 11.37 8.67
N ALA A 39 16.81 11.82 7.87
CA ALA A 39 18.02 12.45 8.38
C ALA A 39 17.73 13.74 9.16
N ALA A 40 16.80 14.56 8.68
CA ALA A 40 16.38 15.78 9.37
C ALA A 40 15.71 15.47 10.72
N LEU A 41 14.84 14.47 10.76
CA LEU A 41 14.20 13.99 11.99
C LEU A 41 15.23 13.45 12.99
N ASP A 42 16.16 12.60 12.54
CA ASP A 42 17.22 12.03 13.38
C ASP A 42 18.10 13.17 13.99
N ALA A 43 18.43 14.18 13.20
CA ALA A 43 19.18 15.32 13.67
C ALA A 43 18.45 16.10 14.77
N LEU A 44 17.15 16.38 14.62
CA LEU A 44 16.33 17.07 15.63
C LEU A 44 16.23 16.23 16.93
N LEU A 45 16.00 14.93 16.79
CA LEU A 45 15.94 14.01 17.93
C LEU A 45 17.26 13.91 18.69
N ARG A 46 18.41 13.87 17.98
CA ARG A 46 19.75 13.87 18.60
C ARG A 46 20.08 15.15 19.34
N GLN A 47 19.52 16.28 18.90
CA GLN A 47 19.65 17.57 19.58
C GLN A 47 18.71 17.71 20.78
N GLY A 48 17.83 16.73 21.01
CA GLY A 48 16.81 16.78 22.05
C GLY A 48 15.64 17.73 21.74
N ASP A 49 15.58 18.24 20.51
CA ASP A 49 14.50 19.12 20.07
C ASP A 49 13.26 18.33 19.66
N LEU A 50 12.52 17.84 20.67
CA LEU A 50 11.28 17.10 20.48
C LEU A 50 10.19 17.95 19.83
N THR A 51 10.15 19.25 20.16
CA THR A 51 9.15 20.17 19.61
C THR A 51 9.41 20.39 18.12
N GLY A 52 10.64 20.68 17.73
CA GLY A 52 11.04 20.82 16.33
C GLY A 52 10.81 19.55 15.53
N ALA A 53 11.08 18.36 16.11
CA ALA A 53 10.79 17.08 15.46
C ALA A 53 9.28 16.86 15.24
N GLN A 54 8.43 17.24 16.21
CA GLN A 54 6.98 17.16 16.08
C GLN A 54 6.44 18.14 15.03
N GLU A 55 6.94 19.38 15.02
CA GLU A 55 6.56 20.38 14.01
C GLU A 55 6.98 19.94 12.60
N TYR A 56 8.18 19.40 12.47
CA TYR A 56 8.68 18.88 11.20
C TYR A 56 7.83 17.71 10.69
N LEU A 57 7.55 16.71 11.55
CA LEU A 57 6.63 15.61 11.24
C LEU A 57 5.25 16.12 10.84
N SER A 58 4.71 17.09 11.58
CA SER A 58 3.42 17.70 11.26
C SER A 58 3.43 18.39 9.89
N SER A 59 4.52 19.08 9.53
CA SER A 59 4.66 19.75 8.23
C SER A 59 4.73 18.76 7.07
N VAL A 60 5.50 17.67 7.23
CA VAL A 60 5.60 16.59 6.23
C VAL A 60 4.27 15.84 6.14
N SER A 61 3.60 15.56 7.26
CA SER A 61 2.29 14.91 7.31
C SER A 61 1.16 15.76 6.74
N LYS A 62 1.20 17.09 6.89
CA LYS A 62 0.18 17.99 6.30
C LYS A 62 0.18 17.98 4.77
N VAL A 63 1.32 17.75 4.15
CA VAL A 63 1.42 17.56 2.71
C VAL A 63 0.75 16.23 2.29
N VAL A 64 0.77 15.24 3.18
CA VAL A 64 0.12 13.93 2.98
C VAL A 64 -1.35 13.95 3.44
N ALA A 65 -1.69 14.76 4.44
CA ALA A 65 -3.01 14.79 5.11
C ALA A 65 -3.97 15.87 4.59
N ALA A 66 -3.80 16.36 3.36
CA ALA A 66 -4.85 17.11 2.67
C ALA A 66 -6.07 16.21 2.31
N GLY A 67 -6.00 14.92 2.65
CA GLY A 67 -7.10 13.97 2.60
C GLY A 67 -7.86 13.95 3.92
N THR A 68 -9.13 14.25 3.87
CA THR A 68 -10.10 14.22 4.97
C THR A 68 -9.97 12.89 5.73
N THR A 69 -9.72 12.93 7.03
CA THR A 69 -9.74 11.74 7.90
C THR A 69 -11.15 11.16 7.88
N ILE A 70 -11.36 10.12 7.08
CA ILE A 70 -12.65 9.45 6.91
C ILE A 70 -12.91 8.45 8.04
N LEU A 71 -11.85 8.08 8.77
CA LEU A 71 -11.84 7.00 9.74
C LEU A 71 -11.22 7.46 11.05
N ASP A 72 -11.82 7.02 12.16
CA ASP A 72 -11.29 7.19 13.51
C ASP A 72 -11.30 5.85 14.24
N THR A 73 -10.18 5.14 14.18
CA THR A 73 -9.97 3.89 14.91
C THR A 73 -9.26 4.10 16.24
N HIS A 74 -9.05 5.35 16.65
CA HIS A 74 -8.18 5.77 17.76
C HIS A 74 -6.70 5.34 17.59
N ASN A 75 -6.31 4.96 16.37
CA ASN A 75 -4.93 4.66 16.00
C ASN A 75 -4.53 5.52 14.78
N PRO A 76 -3.86 6.67 15.00
CA PRO A 76 -3.59 7.64 13.93
C PRO A 76 -2.77 7.08 12.76
N LEU A 77 -1.91 6.07 13.04
CA LEU A 77 -1.11 5.41 12.01
C LEU A 77 -1.99 4.59 11.05
N LEU A 78 -2.94 3.84 11.62
CA LEU A 78 -3.90 3.07 10.83
C LEU A 78 -4.89 3.99 10.10
N ASP A 79 -5.38 5.03 10.76
CA ASP A 79 -6.31 5.98 10.14
C ASP A 79 -5.69 6.64 8.90
N SER A 80 -4.41 7.04 8.99
CA SER A 80 -3.66 7.59 7.86
C SER A 80 -3.47 6.57 6.72
N LEU A 81 -3.08 5.32 7.06
CA LEU A 81 -2.96 4.24 6.09
C LEU A 81 -4.28 3.97 5.38
N LEU A 82 -5.35 3.79 6.15
CA LEU A 82 -6.66 3.40 5.63
C LEU A 82 -7.29 4.49 4.78
N SER A 83 -7.13 5.77 5.15
CA SER A 83 -7.56 6.91 4.35
C SER A 83 -6.87 6.92 2.99
N ARG A 84 -5.55 6.72 2.97
CA ARG A 84 -4.78 6.63 1.73
C ARG A 84 -5.23 5.43 0.88
N LYS A 85 -5.44 4.26 1.49
CA LYS A 85 -5.90 3.06 0.77
C LYS A 85 -7.31 3.23 0.19
N TYR A 86 -8.15 3.98 0.86
CA TYR A 86 -9.48 4.34 0.36
C TYR A 86 -9.37 5.18 -0.93
N GLU A 87 -8.50 6.19 -0.94
CA GLU A 87 -8.28 7.02 -2.13
C GLU A 87 -7.66 6.22 -3.28
N GLU A 88 -6.66 5.37 -2.99
CA GLU A 88 -6.03 4.49 -3.98
C GLU A 88 -7.03 3.51 -4.60
N ALA A 89 -7.94 2.94 -3.80
CA ALA A 89 -9.02 2.08 -4.27
C ALA A 89 -10.00 2.83 -5.18
N ALA A 90 -10.44 4.01 -4.76
CA ALA A 90 -11.34 4.85 -5.53
C ALA A 90 -10.76 5.24 -6.91
N GLN A 91 -9.46 5.54 -6.98
CA GLN A 91 -8.76 5.81 -8.25
C GLN A 91 -8.75 4.60 -9.19
N GLN A 92 -8.80 3.38 -8.64
CA GLN A 92 -8.88 2.14 -9.42
C GLN A 92 -10.33 1.68 -9.67
N GLY A 93 -11.34 2.47 -9.28
CA GLY A 93 -12.75 2.13 -9.40
C GLY A 93 -13.21 1.03 -8.46
N VAL A 94 -12.49 0.80 -7.36
CA VAL A 94 -12.79 -0.22 -6.35
C VAL A 94 -13.48 0.43 -5.16
N GLU A 95 -14.60 -0.15 -4.72
CA GLU A 95 -15.29 0.25 -3.51
C GLU A 95 -14.69 -0.46 -2.28
N LEU A 96 -14.12 0.34 -1.36
CA LEU A 96 -13.50 -0.16 -0.13
C LEU A 96 -14.37 0.16 1.08
N TYR A 97 -14.84 -0.90 1.76
CA TYR A 97 -15.71 -0.81 2.92
C TYR A 97 -14.96 -1.17 4.19
N PHE A 98 -15.24 -0.42 5.27
CA PHE A 98 -14.64 -0.59 6.57
C PHE A 98 -15.68 -0.95 7.62
N ASP A 99 -15.38 -1.95 8.44
CA ASP A 99 -16.14 -2.35 9.62
C ASP A 99 -15.15 -2.60 10.76
N LEU A 100 -14.80 -1.53 11.49
CA LEU A 100 -13.66 -1.48 12.38
C LEU A 100 -14.11 -1.25 13.82
N CYS A 101 -13.53 -2.01 14.75
CA CYS A 101 -13.60 -1.73 16.18
C CYS A 101 -12.54 -0.69 16.59
N ASP A 102 -12.55 -0.28 17.86
CA ASP A 102 -11.49 0.53 18.47
C ASP A 102 -10.15 -0.24 18.44
N LEU A 103 -9.12 0.38 17.86
CA LEU A 103 -7.79 -0.20 17.65
C LEU A 103 -6.70 0.55 18.45
N LYS A 104 -7.10 1.30 19.47
CA LYS A 104 -6.20 2.11 20.31
C LYS A 104 -5.14 1.26 21.02
N ASP A 105 -5.56 0.13 21.61
CA ASP A 105 -4.74 -0.68 22.50
C ASP A 105 -4.26 -1.98 21.83
N LEU A 106 -3.87 -1.90 20.56
CA LEU A 106 -3.33 -3.06 19.86
C LEU A 106 -2.00 -3.50 20.48
N PRO A 107 -1.84 -4.79 20.82
CA PRO A 107 -0.62 -5.32 21.45
C PRO A 107 0.55 -5.51 20.48
N PHE A 108 0.49 -4.91 19.31
CA PHE A 108 1.50 -5.02 18.24
C PHE A 108 2.22 -3.70 18.00
N CYS A 109 3.45 -3.79 17.50
CA CYS A 109 4.12 -2.61 16.97
C CYS A 109 3.29 -2.02 15.83
N GLY A 110 2.90 -0.74 15.96
CA GLY A 110 2.04 -0.08 14.96
C GLY A 110 2.60 -0.15 13.55
N THR A 111 3.93 -0.14 13.40
CA THR A 111 4.62 -0.23 12.11
C THR A 111 4.40 -1.58 11.43
N ASP A 112 4.52 -2.69 12.19
CA ASP A 112 4.36 -4.04 11.64
C ASP A 112 2.92 -4.27 11.16
N LEU A 113 1.96 -3.79 11.93
CA LEU A 113 0.55 -3.87 11.57
C LEU A 113 0.23 -3.06 10.31
N VAL A 114 0.81 -1.87 10.17
CA VAL A 114 0.69 -1.03 8.97
C VAL A 114 1.22 -1.76 7.74
N ILE A 115 2.38 -2.43 7.85
CA ILE A 115 2.96 -3.20 6.74
C ILE A 115 2.03 -4.36 6.34
N VAL A 116 1.55 -5.13 7.31
CA VAL A 116 0.67 -6.27 7.05
C VAL A 116 -0.64 -5.83 6.41
N ILE A 117 -1.33 -4.84 7.00
CA ILE A 117 -2.62 -4.34 6.47
C ILE A 117 -2.43 -3.71 5.08
N SER A 118 -1.36 -2.94 4.86
CA SER A 118 -1.06 -2.37 3.54
C SER A 118 -0.94 -3.45 2.48
N ASN A 119 -0.14 -4.50 2.74
CA ASN A 119 0.05 -5.60 1.81
C ASN A 119 -1.24 -6.37 1.52
N LEU A 120 -2.06 -6.61 2.55
CA LEU A 120 -3.35 -7.28 2.37
C LEU A 120 -4.31 -6.44 1.52
N LEU A 121 -4.41 -5.13 1.78
CA LEU A 121 -5.26 -4.24 1.02
C LEU A 121 -4.78 -4.06 -0.41
N ASP A 122 -3.46 -3.95 -0.65
CA ASP A 122 -2.90 -3.86 -2.01
C ASP A 122 -3.24 -5.08 -2.85
N ASN A 123 -3.14 -6.27 -2.26
CA ASN A 123 -3.52 -7.50 -2.93
C ASN A 123 -5.04 -7.55 -3.21
N ALA A 124 -5.85 -7.17 -2.24
CA ALA A 124 -7.30 -7.18 -2.35
C ALA A 124 -7.81 -6.16 -3.38
N ILE A 125 -7.32 -4.92 -3.37
CA ILE A 125 -7.71 -3.86 -4.31
C ILE A 125 -7.35 -4.27 -5.74
N ARG A 126 -6.13 -4.78 -5.95
CA ARG A 126 -5.70 -5.24 -7.28
C ARG A 126 -6.55 -6.39 -7.81
N ALA A 127 -6.91 -7.34 -6.96
CA ALA A 127 -7.77 -8.46 -7.36
C ALA A 127 -9.21 -7.99 -7.64
N ALA A 128 -9.75 -7.10 -6.81
CA ALA A 128 -11.10 -6.57 -6.95
C ALA A 128 -11.26 -5.66 -8.17
N ALA A 129 -10.22 -4.93 -8.57
CA ALA A 129 -10.24 -4.06 -9.75
C ALA A 129 -10.57 -4.80 -11.06
N GLN A 130 -10.39 -6.12 -11.09
CA GLN A 130 -10.72 -6.98 -12.23
C GLN A 130 -12.05 -7.72 -12.05
N ALA A 131 -12.73 -7.55 -10.91
CA ALA A 131 -13.98 -8.22 -10.57
C ALA A 131 -15.20 -7.32 -10.84
N ASN A 132 -16.38 -7.94 -10.85
CA ASN A 132 -17.65 -7.23 -10.93
C ASN A 132 -18.65 -7.83 -9.92
N PRO A 133 -19.10 -7.06 -8.90
CA PRO A 133 -18.69 -5.70 -8.57
C PRO A 133 -17.27 -5.62 -7.97
N PRO A 134 -16.53 -4.50 -8.15
CA PRO A 134 -15.18 -4.31 -7.65
C PRO A 134 -15.20 -3.87 -6.18
N GLU A 135 -15.32 -4.81 -5.26
CA GLU A 135 -15.53 -4.56 -3.83
C GLU A 135 -14.46 -5.20 -2.96
N VAL A 136 -14.03 -4.45 -1.94
CA VAL A 136 -13.14 -4.92 -0.87
C VAL A 136 -13.74 -4.57 0.49
N TYR A 137 -13.66 -5.49 1.44
CA TYR A 137 -14.13 -5.31 2.80
C TYR A 137 -13.00 -5.55 3.78
N LEU A 138 -12.67 -4.55 4.59
CA LEU A 138 -11.78 -4.67 5.74
C LEU A 138 -12.62 -4.68 7.01
N ARG A 139 -12.49 -5.73 7.79
CA ARG A 139 -13.15 -5.87 9.09
C ARG A 139 -12.13 -6.09 10.18
N ALA A 140 -12.27 -5.36 11.28
CA ALA A 140 -11.55 -5.60 12.52
C ALA A 140 -12.52 -5.79 13.68
N ARG A 141 -12.34 -6.84 14.46
CA ARG A 141 -13.11 -7.17 15.64
C ARG A 141 -12.19 -7.45 16.81
N ARG A 142 -12.65 -7.13 18.00
CA ARG A 142 -11.99 -7.44 19.25
C ARG A 142 -12.88 -8.35 20.09
N ASN A 143 -12.32 -9.46 20.54
CA ASN A 143 -12.83 -10.28 21.63
C ASN A 143 -12.03 -9.98 22.90
N GLU A 144 -12.34 -10.63 24.02
CA GLU A 144 -11.65 -10.39 25.29
C GLU A 144 -10.15 -10.67 25.22
N GLU A 145 -9.70 -11.63 24.40
CA GLU A 145 -8.32 -12.09 24.30
C GLU A 145 -7.69 -11.95 22.90
N GLU A 146 -8.50 -11.64 21.87
CA GLU A 146 -8.04 -11.70 20.48
C GLU A 146 -8.50 -10.50 19.63
N TYR A 147 -7.66 -10.10 18.70
CA TYR A 147 -8.04 -9.23 17.61
C TYR A 147 -8.13 -10.05 16.31
N LEU A 148 -9.26 -9.97 15.64
CA LEU A 148 -9.48 -10.57 14.34
C LEU A 148 -9.52 -9.47 13.28
N ILE A 149 -8.55 -9.50 12.36
CA ILE A 149 -8.53 -8.62 11.19
C ILE A 149 -8.73 -9.49 9.95
N SER A 150 -9.71 -9.16 9.13
CA SER A 150 -10.01 -9.87 7.89
C SER A 150 -10.16 -8.91 6.73
N VAL A 151 -9.58 -9.29 5.59
CA VAL A 151 -9.75 -8.61 4.30
C VAL A 151 -10.44 -9.57 3.35
N ARG A 152 -11.58 -9.16 2.80
CA ARG A 152 -12.34 -9.90 1.80
C ARG A 152 -12.46 -9.07 0.55
N ASN A 153 -12.22 -9.68 -0.60
CA ASN A 153 -12.39 -9.03 -1.89
C ASN A 153 -13.14 -9.93 -2.87
N ARG A 154 -13.71 -9.32 -3.90
CA ARG A 154 -14.22 -10.05 -5.06
C ARG A 154 -13.07 -10.48 -5.96
N VAL A 155 -13.25 -11.57 -6.67
CA VAL A 155 -12.33 -12.08 -7.68
C VAL A 155 -13.09 -12.38 -8.97
N GLN A 156 -12.42 -12.26 -10.11
CA GLN A 156 -13.04 -12.50 -11.41
C GLN A 156 -13.28 -14.00 -11.68
N LYS A 157 -12.40 -14.86 -11.15
CA LYS A 157 -12.47 -16.30 -11.25
C LYS A 157 -12.27 -16.93 -9.89
N ASP A 158 -12.95 -18.05 -9.65
CA ASP A 158 -12.69 -18.84 -8.47
C ASP A 158 -11.23 -19.30 -8.43
N LEU A 159 -10.64 -19.26 -7.24
CA LEU A 159 -9.30 -19.75 -7.01
C LEU A 159 -9.34 -21.28 -6.99
N GLU A 160 -8.54 -21.92 -7.83
CA GLU A 160 -8.30 -23.35 -7.74
C GLU A 160 -7.37 -23.61 -6.54
N LEU A 161 -7.96 -24.03 -5.43
CA LEU A 161 -7.22 -24.45 -4.25
C LEU A 161 -6.99 -25.96 -4.34
N VAL A 162 -5.73 -26.37 -4.35
CA VAL A 162 -5.35 -27.77 -4.18
C VAL A 162 -5.13 -27.99 -2.69
N ASP A 163 -5.76 -29.02 -2.11
CA ASP A 163 -5.63 -29.35 -0.69
C ASP A 163 -4.16 -29.47 -0.27
N GLY A 164 -3.77 -28.64 0.70
CA GLY A 164 -2.41 -28.61 1.26
C GLY A 164 -1.40 -27.75 0.49
N GLU A 165 -1.80 -27.08 -0.59
CA GLU A 165 -0.94 -26.14 -1.31
C GLU A 165 -1.43 -24.69 -1.17
N LEU A 166 -0.49 -23.77 -1.06
CA LEU A 166 -0.80 -22.35 -1.14
C LEU A 166 -1.18 -21.96 -2.58
N PRO A 167 -2.13 -21.00 -2.76
CA PRO A 167 -2.49 -20.51 -4.09
C PRO A 167 -1.24 -20.01 -4.82
N ARG A 168 -1.08 -20.42 -6.07
CA ARG A 168 0.05 -19.98 -6.90
C ARG A 168 -0.07 -18.49 -7.17
N SER A 169 1.05 -17.78 -7.01
CA SER A 169 1.11 -16.36 -7.36
C SER A 169 0.87 -16.17 -8.86
N THR A 170 -0.07 -15.30 -9.21
CA THR A 170 -0.31 -14.89 -10.61
C THR A 170 0.65 -13.78 -11.06
N LYS A 171 1.53 -13.30 -10.17
CA LYS A 171 2.52 -12.27 -10.48
C LYS A 171 3.71 -12.88 -11.21
N ALA A 172 4.06 -12.31 -12.37
CA ALA A 172 5.15 -12.78 -13.22
C ALA A 172 6.55 -12.33 -12.75
N GLU A 173 6.65 -11.55 -11.66
CA GLU A 173 7.93 -11.00 -11.18
C GLU A 173 8.62 -11.95 -10.18
N PRO A 174 9.95 -12.16 -10.30
CA PRO A 174 10.71 -12.94 -9.33
C PRO A 174 10.71 -12.25 -7.95
N GLY A 175 10.35 -12.99 -6.91
CA GLY A 175 10.29 -12.49 -5.51
C GLY A 175 8.86 -12.22 -5.00
N HIS A 176 7.82 -12.35 -5.80
CA HIS A 176 6.43 -12.30 -5.36
C HIS A 176 5.92 -13.67 -4.91
N GLY A 177 5.14 -13.70 -3.85
CA GLY A 177 4.56 -14.93 -3.28
C GLY A 177 5.08 -15.24 -1.86
N MET A 178 6.04 -14.48 -1.33
CA MET A 178 6.55 -14.68 0.03
C MET A 178 5.66 -14.09 1.14
N GLY A 179 4.55 -13.49 0.81
CA GLY A 179 3.62 -12.90 1.80
C GLY A 179 2.67 -13.89 2.47
N LEU A 180 2.75 -15.19 2.13
CA LEU A 180 1.92 -16.26 2.68
C LEU A 180 2.75 -17.41 3.29
N VAL A 181 4.03 -17.21 3.52
CA VAL A 181 4.92 -18.16 4.21
C VAL A 181 5.10 -17.76 5.65
#